data_010587c207f74c99bc0ad9f13c2e620c
#
_entry.id   010587c207f74c99bc0ad9f13c2e620c
#
_cell.length_a   1.000
_cell.length_b   1.000
_cell.length_c   1.000
_cell.angle_alpha   90.00
_cell.angle_beta   90.00
_cell.angle_gamma   90.00
#
_symmetry.space_group_name_H-M   'P 1'
#
loop_
_entity.id
_entity.type
_entity.pdbx_description
1 polymer ?
#
loop_
_entity_poly.entity_id
_entity_poly.type
_entity_poly.pdbx_seq_one_letter_code
_entity_poly.pdbx_strand_id
1 'polypeptide(L)'
;MISESKKYFNENGYVVIQNFLKPEIYCLLYEYMKNKARRELIKQISPKSSHLYDKDLDGSFIDEQAPGAFSLYGDPLMDAVLQNSKDFISNIIEVDLIPTYSYWRLYITNNELKKHKDRPSCEYSTTLCIGYDTSNVEEEKYNWPIYIKSHNGEVKSVMLNPGDMVIYKGCDVEHWRNNFKGLNHAQVFLHYNNKNGK
;
A
#
# COMPACT_ATOMS: atom_id res chain seq x y z
N MET A 1 8.12 -20.29 12.83
CA MET A 1 7.42 -19.20 12.13
C MET A 1 8.05 -17.83 12.39
N ILE A 2 7.99 -17.22 13.57
CA ILE A 2 8.54 -15.84 13.78
C ILE A 2 10.06 -15.80 13.52
N SER A 3 10.85 -16.75 14.02
CA SER A 3 12.31 -16.79 13.80
C SER A 3 12.70 -16.97 12.32
N GLU A 4 11.92 -17.70 11.56
CA GLU A 4 12.13 -17.90 10.11
C GLU A 4 11.79 -16.63 9.32
N SER A 5 10.68 -15.97 9.67
CA SER A 5 10.27 -14.69 9.04
C SER A 5 11.32 -13.61 9.27
N LYS A 6 11.87 -13.49 10.49
CA LYS A 6 12.98 -12.57 10.80
C LYS A 6 14.22 -12.90 10.01
N LYS A 7 14.65 -14.17 10.00
CA LYS A 7 15.82 -14.60 9.23
C LYS A 7 15.66 -14.22 7.77
N TYR A 8 14.51 -14.58 7.17
CA TYR A 8 14.20 -14.26 5.77
C TYR A 8 14.20 -12.74 5.52
N PHE A 9 13.59 -11.96 6.41
CA PHE A 9 13.55 -10.50 6.32
C PHE A 9 14.96 -9.88 6.34
N ASN A 10 15.82 -10.36 7.24
CA ASN A 10 17.20 -9.85 7.34
C ASN A 10 18.04 -10.18 6.11
N GLU A 11 17.88 -11.39 5.55
CA GLU A 11 18.61 -11.86 4.37
C GLU A 11 18.14 -11.18 3.08
N ASN A 12 16.84 -10.94 2.95
CA ASN A 12 16.22 -10.51 1.69
C ASN A 12 15.75 -9.04 1.69
N GLY A 13 15.61 -8.42 2.86
CA GLY A 13 15.08 -7.06 3.02
C GLY A 13 13.56 -6.94 2.96
N TYR A 14 12.84 -8.06 2.84
CA TYR A 14 11.37 -8.12 2.87
C TYR A 14 10.86 -9.46 3.39
N VAL A 15 9.59 -9.48 3.80
CA VAL A 15 8.85 -10.71 4.17
C VAL A 15 7.37 -10.56 3.82
N VAL A 16 6.74 -11.65 3.40
CA VAL A 16 5.30 -11.69 3.08
C VAL A 16 4.53 -12.32 4.22
N ILE A 17 3.44 -11.68 4.63
CA ILE A 17 2.50 -12.15 5.64
C ILE A 17 1.16 -12.40 4.95
N GLN A 18 0.80 -13.65 4.80
CA GLN A 18 -0.49 -14.04 4.21
C GLN A 18 -1.61 -13.89 5.23
N ASN A 19 -2.80 -13.50 4.75
CA ASN A 19 -4.02 -13.37 5.56
C ASN A 19 -3.84 -12.51 6.82
N PHE A 20 -3.10 -11.40 6.71
CA PHE A 20 -2.91 -10.45 7.80
C PHE A 20 -4.24 -9.82 8.23
N LEU A 21 -5.07 -9.40 7.26
CA LEU A 21 -6.44 -8.96 7.52
C LEU A 21 -7.46 -10.05 7.24
N LYS A 22 -8.47 -10.13 8.08
CA LYS A 22 -9.62 -11.00 7.87
C LYS A 22 -10.51 -10.45 6.74
N PRO A 23 -11.26 -11.34 6.04
CA PRO A 23 -12.14 -10.94 4.93
C PRO A 23 -13.08 -9.78 5.25
N GLU A 24 -13.71 -9.78 6.41
CA GLU A 24 -14.66 -8.75 6.82
C GLU A 24 -13.99 -7.37 6.90
N ILE A 25 -12.73 -7.33 7.32
CA ILE A 25 -11.98 -6.08 7.46
C ILE A 25 -11.53 -5.56 6.10
N TYR A 26 -10.89 -6.38 5.28
CA TYR A 26 -10.41 -5.87 3.99
C TYR A 26 -11.55 -5.55 3.02
N CYS A 27 -12.68 -6.27 3.07
CA CYS A 27 -13.88 -5.91 2.31
C CYS A 27 -14.44 -4.54 2.73
N LEU A 28 -14.54 -4.28 4.03
CA LEU A 28 -14.99 -2.98 4.55
C LEU A 28 -14.05 -1.85 4.11
N LEU A 29 -12.74 -2.04 4.24
CA LEU A 29 -11.74 -1.06 3.82
C LEU A 29 -11.79 -0.81 2.32
N TYR A 30 -12.01 -1.84 1.50
CA TYR A 30 -12.10 -1.71 0.05
C TYR A 30 -13.31 -0.85 -0.37
N GLU A 31 -14.48 -1.10 0.20
CA GLU A 31 -15.66 -0.26 -0.04
C GLU A 31 -15.45 1.19 0.44
N TYR A 32 -14.83 1.37 1.61
CA TYR A 32 -14.46 2.68 2.12
C TYR A 32 -13.58 3.45 1.13
N MET A 33 -12.48 2.85 0.65
CA MET A 33 -11.53 3.47 -0.26
C MET A 33 -12.17 3.85 -1.60
N LYS A 34 -12.99 2.97 -2.18
CA LYS A 34 -13.74 3.27 -3.43
C LYS A 34 -14.71 4.43 -3.25
N ASN A 35 -15.48 4.42 -2.17
CA ASN A 35 -16.44 5.48 -1.88
C ASN A 35 -15.75 6.83 -1.61
N LYS A 36 -14.64 6.83 -0.87
CA LYS A 36 -13.85 8.04 -0.61
C LYS A 36 -13.31 8.62 -1.92
N ALA A 37 -12.64 7.82 -2.75
CA ALA A 37 -12.11 8.26 -4.06
C ALA A 37 -13.22 8.77 -4.98
N ARG A 38 -14.38 8.08 -5.03
CA ARG A 38 -15.54 8.50 -5.82
C ARG A 38 -16.07 9.86 -5.36
N ARG A 39 -16.20 10.08 -4.05
CA ARG A 39 -16.67 11.37 -3.51
C ARG A 39 -15.73 12.51 -3.87
N GLU A 40 -14.42 12.31 -3.74
CA GLU A 40 -13.43 13.32 -4.07
C GLU A 40 -13.41 13.63 -5.58
N LEU A 41 -13.58 12.61 -6.43
CA LEU A 41 -13.73 12.82 -7.88
C LEU A 41 -15.00 13.66 -8.19
N ILE A 42 -16.15 13.36 -7.56
CA ILE A 42 -17.37 14.13 -7.76
C ILE A 42 -17.18 15.59 -7.34
N LYS A 43 -16.55 15.85 -6.20
CA LYS A 43 -16.22 17.21 -5.76
C LYS A 43 -15.36 17.94 -6.80
N GLN A 44 -14.32 17.28 -7.32
CA GLN A 44 -13.37 17.87 -8.26
C GLN A 44 -14.01 18.25 -9.59
N ILE A 45 -14.93 17.42 -10.12
CA ILE A 45 -15.57 17.65 -11.43
C ILE A 45 -16.88 18.45 -11.35
N SER A 46 -17.39 18.73 -10.15
CA SER A 46 -18.65 19.47 -9.97
C SER A 46 -18.49 20.94 -10.40
N PRO A 47 -19.52 21.54 -11.02
CA PRO A 47 -19.51 22.96 -11.32
C PRO A 47 -19.33 23.79 -10.05
N LYS A 48 -18.58 24.90 -10.14
CA LYS A 48 -18.32 25.81 -8.98
C LYS A 48 -19.59 26.38 -8.35
N SER A 49 -20.69 26.43 -9.09
CA SER A 49 -22.03 26.84 -8.61
C SER A 49 -22.81 25.72 -7.91
N SER A 50 -22.32 24.48 -7.96
CA SER A 50 -22.97 23.35 -7.31
C SER A 50 -22.64 23.29 -5.83
N HIS A 51 -23.61 22.89 -5.00
CA HIS A 51 -23.38 22.59 -3.59
C HIS A 51 -22.46 21.36 -3.37
N LEU A 52 -22.20 20.58 -4.41
CA LEU A 52 -21.26 19.46 -4.38
C LEU A 52 -19.82 19.90 -4.66
N TYR A 53 -19.61 21.12 -5.19
CA TYR A 53 -18.29 21.66 -5.42
C TYR A 53 -17.59 21.94 -4.10
N ASP A 54 -16.40 21.39 -3.94
CA ASP A 54 -15.54 21.62 -2.80
C ASP A 54 -14.10 21.73 -3.32
N LYS A 55 -13.44 22.83 -3.01
CA LYS A 55 -12.04 23.06 -3.37
C LYS A 55 -11.05 22.46 -2.38
N ASP A 56 -11.53 22.14 -1.18
CA ASP A 56 -10.73 21.53 -0.12
C ASP A 56 -10.87 20.00 -0.23
N LEU A 57 -10.17 19.43 -1.20
CA LEU A 57 -10.19 17.99 -1.47
C LEU A 57 -9.32 17.24 -0.45
N ASP A 58 -9.85 16.13 0.05
CA ASP A 58 -9.07 15.16 0.81
C ASP A 58 -8.39 14.18 -0.16
N GLY A 59 -7.10 14.35 -0.40
CA GLY A 59 -6.33 13.47 -1.27
C GLY A 59 -6.03 14.08 -2.65
N SER A 60 -5.46 13.26 -3.53
CA SER A 60 -4.89 13.73 -4.80
C SER A 60 -4.96 12.68 -5.89
N PHE A 61 -5.09 13.14 -7.16
CA PHE A 61 -4.95 12.34 -8.37
C PHE A 61 -3.64 12.63 -9.13
N ILE A 62 -2.74 13.43 -8.53
CA ILE A 62 -1.50 13.90 -9.17
C ILE A 62 -0.23 13.34 -8.52
N ASP A 63 -0.33 12.16 -7.89
CA ASP A 63 0.84 11.47 -7.34
C ASP A 63 1.85 11.14 -8.45
N GLU A 64 3.05 11.69 -8.36
CA GLU A 64 4.10 11.52 -9.39
C GLU A 64 4.61 10.07 -9.51
N GLN A 65 4.47 9.26 -8.45
CA GLN A 65 4.85 7.85 -8.48
C GLN A 65 3.79 6.97 -9.16
N ALA A 66 2.51 7.39 -9.08
CA ALA A 66 1.38 6.67 -9.68
C ALA A 66 0.37 7.66 -10.28
N PRO A 67 0.71 8.35 -11.38
CA PRO A 67 -0.14 9.38 -11.97
C PRO A 67 -1.54 8.85 -12.31
N GLY A 68 -2.57 9.59 -11.87
CA GLY A 68 -3.98 9.23 -12.10
C GLY A 68 -4.58 8.28 -11.05
N ALA A 69 -3.78 7.66 -10.20
CA ALA A 69 -4.29 6.96 -9.02
C ALA A 69 -4.81 7.97 -7.99
N PHE A 70 -5.94 7.69 -7.35
CA PHE A 70 -6.32 8.47 -6.16
C PHE A 70 -5.43 8.07 -4.99
N SER A 71 -4.94 9.05 -4.25
CA SER A 71 -4.05 8.83 -3.11
C SER A 71 -4.36 9.76 -1.95
N LEU A 72 -4.16 9.28 -0.73
CA LEU A 72 -4.41 10.05 0.50
C LEU A 72 -3.41 9.70 1.60
N TYR A 73 -2.85 10.73 2.22
CA TYR A 73 -2.02 10.67 3.42
C TYR A 73 -2.87 10.86 4.67
N GLY A 74 -2.53 10.14 5.75
CA GLY A 74 -3.06 10.42 7.08
C GLY A 74 -4.57 10.27 7.19
N ASP A 75 -5.16 9.32 6.48
CA ASP A 75 -6.57 8.99 6.63
C ASP A 75 -6.80 8.39 8.02
N PRO A 76 -7.73 8.93 8.85
CA PRO A 76 -7.91 8.49 10.23
C PRO A 76 -8.17 6.99 10.38
N LEU A 77 -8.89 6.37 9.43
CA LEU A 77 -9.14 4.92 9.45
C LEU A 77 -7.84 4.14 9.18
N MET A 78 -7.03 4.60 8.22
CA MET A 78 -5.75 3.94 7.90
C MET A 78 -4.68 4.22 8.96
N ASP A 79 -4.74 5.36 9.64
CA ASP A 79 -3.89 5.63 10.81
C ASP A 79 -4.24 4.71 11.98
N ALA A 80 -5.52 4.37 12.16
CA ALA A 80 -5.92 3.35 13.13
C ALA A 80 -5.36 1.96 12.75
N VAL A 81 -5.37 1.59 11.46
CA VAL A 81 -4.73 0.35 10.98
C VAL A 81 -3.21 0.40 11.24
N LEU A 82 -2.54 1.53 10.96
CA LEU A 82 -1.11 1.76 11.23
C LEU A 82 -0.76 1.49 12.70
N GLN A 83 -1.49 2.11 13.63
CA GLN A 83 -1.25 1.97 15.06
C GLN A 83 -1.50 0.53 15.53
N ASN A 84 -2.61 -0.07 15.09
CA ASN A 84 -2.98 -1.43 15.50
C ASN A 84 -2.03 -2.51 14.96
N SER A 85 -1.38 -2.25 13.82
CA SER A 85 -0.45 -3.20 13.17
C SER A 85 0.96 -3.17 13.75
N LYS A 86 1.34 -2.09 14.45
CA LYS A 86 2.71 -1.82 14.92
C LYS A 86 3.32 -2.98 15.69
N ASP A 87 2.65 -3.46 16.71
CA ASP A 87 3.22 -4.49 17.61
C ASP A 87 3.38 -5.84 16.89
N PHE A 88 2.43 -6.18 16.02
CA PHE A 88 2.54 -7.37 15.18
C PHE A 88 3.77 -7.30 14.26
N ILE A 89 3.93 -6.18 13.55
CA ILE A 89 5.06 -5.97 12.63
C ILE A 89 6.38 -5.96 13.40
N SER A 90 6.45 -5.22 14.53
CA SER A 90 7.62 -5.20 15.42
C SER A 90 8.05 -6.60 15.83
N ASN A 91 7.11 -7.47 16.19
CA ASN A 91 7.39 -8.84 16.59
C ASN A 91 7.92 -9.71 15.43
N ILE A 92 7.40 -9.52 14.20
CA ILE A 92 7.82 -10.29 13.03
C ILE A 92 9.28 -9.98 12.64
N ILE A 93 9.65 -8.69 12.64
CA ILE A 93 10.99 -8.26 12.22
C ILE A 93 11.95 -8.07 13.40
N GLU A 94 11.46 -8.19 14.64
CA GLU A 94 12.18 -7.95 15.91
C GLU A 94 12.90 -6.58 15.95
N VAL A 95 12.15 -5.54 15.59
CA VAL A 95 12.56 -4.13 15.68
C VAL A 95 11.50 -3.37 16.47
N ASP A 96 11.90 -2.56 17.45
CA ASP A 96 10.99 -1.66 18.16
C ASP A 96 10.62 -0.48 17.25
N LEU A 97 9.40 -0.51 16.72
CA LEU A 97 8.93 0.43 15.71
C LEU A 97 8.18 1.60 16.34
N ILE A 98 8.32 2.77 15.70
CA ILE A 98 7.42 3.91 15.88
C ILE A 98 6.67 4.18 14.57
N PRO A 99 5.34 4.35 14.61
CA PRO A 99 4.57 4.72 13.42
C PRO A 99 4.94 6.12 12.94
N THR A 100 5.05 6.31 11.64
CA THR A 100 5.27 7.64 11.03
C THR A 100 4.00 8.17 10.38
N TYR A 101 3.46 7.49 9.38
CA TYR A 101 2.20 7.84 8.73
C TYR A 101 1.62 6.67 7.94
N SER A 102 0.31 6.72 7.70
CA SER A 102 -0.35 5.89 6.71
C SER A 102 -0.47 6.61 5.37
N TYR A 103 -0.51 5.83 4.30
CA TYR A 103 -0.77 6.30 2.96
C TYR A 103 -1.56 5.23 2.20
N TRP A 104 -2.46 5.60 1.31
CA TRP A 104 -3.15 4.63 0.48
C TRP A 104 -3.37 5.12 -0.94
N ARG A 105 -3.49 4.18 -1.86
CA ARG A 105 -3.80 4.42 -3.26
C ARG A 105 -4.93 3.53 -3.74
N LEU A 106 -5.77 4.10 -4.59
CA LEU A 106 -6.67 3.36 -5.47
C LEU A 106 -6.13 3.50 -6.89
N TYR A 107 -5.39 2.50 -7.33
CA TYR A 107 -4.89 2.41 -8.72
C TYR A 107 -6.05 2.09 -9.66
N ILE A 108 -5.97 2.60 -10.88
CA ILE A 108 -6.88 2.31 -11.98
C ILE A 108 -6.11 1.75 -13.18
N THR A 109 -6.83 1.29 -14.21
CA THR A 109 -6.24 0.73 -15.43
C THR A 109 -5.11 1.60 -15.99
N ASN A 110 -3.99 0.98 -16.34
CA ASN A 110 -2.74 1.58 -16.81
C ASN A 110 -1.92 2.35 -15.78
N ASN A 111 -2.33 2.44 -14.52
CA ASN A 111 -1.44 2.93 -13.49
C ASN A 111 -0.26 1.98 -13.28
N GLU A 112 0.85 2.53 -12.91
CA GLU A 112 2.06 1.84 -12.48
C GLU A 112 2.55 2.41 -11.14
N LEU A 113 3.47 1.74 -10.49
CA LEU A 113 4.28 2.31 -9.43
C LEU A 113 5.72 2.38 -9.95
N LYS A 114 6.22 3.59 -10.20
CA LYS A 114 7.59 3.79 -10.67
C LYS A 114 8.60 3.18 -9.72
N LYS A 115 9.69 2.65 -10.28
CA LYS A 115 10.79 2.07 -9.49
C LYS A 115 11.42 3.15 -8.59
N HIS A 116 11.46 2.88 -7.29
CA HIS A 116 12.01 3.80 -6.30
C HIS A 116 12.47 3.07 -5.03
N LYS A 117 13.12 3.78 -4.17
CA LYS A 117 13.28 3.50 -2.73
C LYS A 117 12.51 4.53 -1.94
N ASP A 118 12.07 4.16 -0.75
CA ASP A 118 11.36 5.07 0.13
C ASP A 118 12.30 6.12 0.75
N ARG A 119 11.68 7.17 1.24
CA ARG A 119 12.37 8.26 1.96
C ARG A 119 12.67 7.85 3.41
N PRO A 120 13.57 8.57 4.13
CA PRO A 120 13.98 8.19 5.49
C PRO A 120 12.88 8.03 6.52
N SER A 121 11.72 8.69 6.33
CA SER A 121 10.55 8.49 7.20
C SER A 121 9.82 7.16 6.99
N CYS A 122 10.31 6.31 6.09
CA CYS A 122 9.75 5.03 5.69
C CYS A 122 10.83 3.93 5.78
N GLU A 123 11.59 3.92 6.87
CA GLU A 123 12.68 2.95 7.07
C GLU A 123 12.16 1.51 6.97
N TYR A 124 11.01 1.26 7.58
CA TYR A 124 10.25 0.02 7.45
C TYR A 124 8.88 0.34 6.87
N SER A 125 8.58 -0.25 5.74
CA SER A 125 7.34 -0.03 5.02
C SER A 125 6.55 -1.31 4.88
N THR A 126 5.23 -1.16 4.76
CA THR A 126 4.37 -2.27 4.34
C THR A 126 3.58 -1.89 3.12
N THR A 127 3.24 -2.89 2.31
CA THR A 127 2.19 -2.81 1.31
C THR A 127 1.14 -3.86 1.64
N LEU A 128 -0.06 -3.40 1.94
CA LEU A 128 -1.21 -4.22 2.32
C LEU A 128 -2.22 -4.21 1.17
N CYS A 129 -2.49 -5.37 0.58
CA CYS A 129 -3.52 -5.52 -0.44
C CYS A 129 -4.90 -5.49 0.21
N ILE A 130 -5.73 -4.51 -0.17
CA ILE A 130 -7.08 -4.37 0.39
C ILE A 130 -8.12 -5.04 -0.52
N GLY A 131 -7.96 -4.92 -1.83
CA GLY A 131 -8.87 -5.51 -2.80
C GLY A 131 -8.64 -4.99 -4.20
N TYR A 132 -9.23 -5.66 -5.16
CA TYR A 132 -9.14 -5.28 -6.56
C TYR A 132 -10.37 -5.73 -7.35
N ASP A 133 -10.64 -5.04 -8.43
CA ASP A 133 -11.61 -5.43 -9.45
C ASP A 133 -10.87 -5.68 -10.76
N THR A 134 -10.89 -6.93 -11.20
CA THR A 134 -10.26 -7.40 -12.42
C THR A 134 -11.25 -8.06 -13.37
N SER A 135 -12.54 -7.70 -13.26
CA SER A 135 -13.62 -8.28 -14.08
C SER A 135 -13.45 -8.05 -15.58
N ASN A 136 -12.56 -7.13 -15.98
CA ASN A 136 -12.16 -6.87 -17.36
C ASN A 136 -10.95 -7.70 -17.83
N VAL A 137 -10.38 -8.56 -16.97
CA VAL A 137 -9.21 -9.40 -17.27
C VAL A 137 -9.59 -10.85 -17.00
N GLU A 138 -9.20 -11.76 -17.89
CA GLU A 138 -9.36 -13.20 -17.64
C GLU A 138 -8.59 -13.57 -16.37
N GLU A 139 -9.23 -14.28 -15.44
CA GLU A 139 -8.68 -14.59 -14.11
C GLU A 139 -7.29 -15.24 -14.20
N GLU A 140 -7.10 -16.15 -15.15
CA GLU A 140 -5.83 -16.85 -15.40
C GLU A 140 -4.71 -15.91 -15.91
N LYS A 141 -5.07 -14.74 -16.43
CA LYS A 141 -4.14 -13.71 -16.93
C LYS A 141 -3.87 -12.61 -15.93
N TYR A 142 -4.59 -12.58 -14.79
CA TYR A 142 -4.36 -11.59 -13.76
C TYR A 142 -3.01 -11.83 -13.09
N ASN A 143 -2.11 -10.87 -13.24
CA ASN A 143 -0.80 -10.88 -12.61
C ASN A 143 -0.32 -9.44 -12.42
N TRP A 144 -0.43 -8.94 -11.17
CA TRP A 144 0.04 -7.59 -10.83
C TRP A 144 0.85 -7.58 -9.53
N PRO A 145 2.03 -8.20 -9.54
CA PRO A 145 2.90 -8.28 -8.38
C PRO A 145 3.53 -6.92 -8.04
N ILE A 146 3.96 -6.79 -6.80
CA ILE A 146 5.03 -5.86 -6.45
C ILE A 146 6.38 -6.56 -6.73
N TYR A 147 7.25 -5.88 -7.46
CA TYR A 147 8.63 -6.31 -7.68
C TYR A 147 9.50 -5.68 -6.60
N ILE A 148 10.35 -6.48 -5.97
CA ILE A 148 11.29 -6.06 -4.94
C ILE A 148 12.68 -6.56 -5.31
N LYS A 149 13.66 -5.65 -5.38
CA LYS A 149 15.06 -6.02 -5.52
C LYS A 149 15.62 -6.31 -4.13
N SER A 150 15.77 -7.59 -3.81
CA SER A 150 16.25 -8.05 -2.51
C SER A 150 17.73 -7.68 -2.25
N HIS A 151 18.20 -7.83 -1.02
CA HIS A 151 19.57 -7.46 -0.63
C HIS A 151 20.65 -8.22 -1.41
N ASN A 152 20.37 -9.43 -1.87
CA ASN A 152 21.29 -10.20 -2.72
C ASN A 152 21.29 -9.74 -4.20
N GLY A 153 20.52 -8.70 -4.54
CA GLY A 153 20.40 -8.13 -5.88
C GLY A 153 19.39 -8.81 -6.80
N GLU A 154 18.74 -9.89 -6.37
CA GLU A 154 17.72 -10.57 -7.16
C GLU A 154 16.41 -9.80 -7.15
N VAL A 155 15.71 -9.78 -8.28
CA VAL A 155 14.37 -9.23 -8.39
C VAL A 155 13.35 -10.33 -8.09
N LYS A 156 12.54 -10.10 -7.07
CA LYS A 156 11.46 -11.00 -6.66
C LYS A 156 10.11 -10.40 -7.07
N SER A 157 9.24 -11.25 -7.57
CA SER A 157 7.85 -10.94 -7.91
C SER A 157 6.95 -11.44 -6.79
N VAL A 158 6.28 -10.52 -6.10
CA VAL A 158 5.44 -10.82 -4.94
C VAL A 158 3.98 -10.51 -5.27
N MET A 159 3.17 -11.56 -5.42
CA MET A 159 1.71 -11.44 -5.52
C MET A 159 1.12 -11.31 -4.13
N LEU A 160 0.16 -10.40 -3.97
CA LEU A 160 -0.61 -10.20 -2.75
C LEU A 160 -2.10 -10.35 -3.08
N ASN A 161 -2.77 -11.25 -2.38
CA ASN A 161 -4.21 -11.35 -2.37
C ASN A 161 -4.82 -10.35 -1.36
N PRO A 162 -6.12 -10.04 -1.44
CA PRO A 162 -6.78 -9.23 -0.43
C PRO A 162 -6.54 -9.77 0.98
N GLY A 163 -6.07 -8.92 1.87
CA GLY A 163 -5.66 -9.26 3.24
C GLY A 163 -4.19 -9.63 3.42
N ASP A 164 -3.43 -9.87 2.33
CA ASP A 164 -1.99 -10.13 2.42
C ASP A 164 -1.18 -8.83 2.56
N MET A 165 -0.06 -8.93 3.26
CA MET A 165 0.87 -7.83 3.48
C MET A 165 2.30 -8.24 3.12
N VAL A 166 3.06 -7.34 2.51
CA VAL A 166 4.52 -7.43 2.45
C VAL A 166 5.13 -6.36 3.34
N ILE A 167 6.08 -6.73 4.20
CA ILE A 167 6.90 -5.84 5.02
C ILE A 167 8.26 -5.75 4.35
N TYR A 168 8.83 -4.55 4.19
CA TYR A 168 10.13 -4.38 3.56
C TYR A 168 10.91 -3.19 4.14
N LYS A 169 12.24 -3.23 3.98
CA LYS A 169 13.14 -2.12 4.32
C LYS A 169 13.05 -1.05 3.24
N GLY A 170 12.13 -0.09 3.41
CA GLY A 170 11.76 0.87 2.38
C GLY A 170 12.94 1.67 1.82
N CYS A 171 13.87 2.11 2.69
CA CYS A 171 15.06 2.86 2.30
C CYS A 171 16.13 2.00 1.60
N ASP A 172 16.11 0.67 1.79
CA ASP A 172 17.17 -0.21 1.32
C ASP A 172 16.83 -0.89 -0.01
N VAL A 173 15.57 -1.34 -0.18
CA VAL A 173 15.16 -2.14 -1.33
C VAL A 173 14.42 -1.31 -2.39
N GLU A 174 14.86 -1.40 -3.64
CA GLU A 174 14.10 -0.85 -4.76
C GLU A 174 12.84 -1.67 -4.98
N HIS A 175 11.72 -1.00 -5.19
CA HIS A 175 10.46 -1.68 -5.46
C HIS A 175 9.60 -0.90 -6.47
N TRP A 176 8.73 -1.63 -7.20
CA TRP A 176 7.87 -1.07 -8.26
C TRP A 176 6.75 -2.02 -8.64
N ARG A 177 5.80 -1.52 -9.43
CA ARG A 177 4.77 -2.30 -10.11
C ARG A 177 4.67 -1.88 -11.57
N ASN A 178 4.50 -2.83 -12.46
CA ASN A 178 4.23 -2.56 -13.87
C ASN A 178 2.79 -2.07 -14.05
N ASN A 179 2.40 -1.72 -15.29
CA ASN A 179 1.06 -1.23 -15.58
C ASN A 179 -0.04 -2.22 -15.14
N PHE A 180 -0.99 -1.72 -14.37
CA PHE A 180 -2.16 -2.45 -13.94
C PHE A 180 -3.14 -2.66 -15.11
N LYS A 181 -3.71 -3.85 -15.22
CA LYS A 181 -4.64 -4.20 -16.32
C LYS A 181 -6.10 -4.32 -15.89
N GLY A 182 -6.36 -4.44 -14.58
CA GLY A 182 -7.72 -4.48 -14.05
C GLY A 182 -8.40 -3.12 -14.00
N LEU A 183 -9.60 -3.06 -13.44
CA LEU A 183 -10.38 -1.82 -13.31
C LEU A 183 -9.87 -0.96 -12.15
N ASN A 184 -9.65 -1.56 -10.98
CA ASN A 184 -9.08 -0.84 -9.85
C ASN A 184 -8.37 -1.80 -8.87
N HIS A 185 -7.43 -1.25 -8.08
CA HIS A 185 -6.67 -1.99 -7.07
C HIS A 185 -6.35 -1.09 -5.89
N ALA A 186 -6.82 -1.46 -4.72
CA ALA A 186 -6.66 -0.71 -3.46
C ALA A 186 -5.47 -1.25 -2.65
N GLN A 187 -4.55 -0.36 -2.29
CA GLN A 187 -3.36 -0.65 -1.49
C GLN A 187 -3.25 0.34 -0.33
N VAL A 188 -2.89 -0.15 0.84
CA VAL A 188 -2.52 0.67 2.00
C VAL A 188 -1.05 0.45 2.30
N PHE A 189 -0.36 1.55 2.57
CA PHE A 189 1.05 1.60 2.94
C PHE A 189 1.14 2.12 4.38
N LEU A 190 1.79 1.35 5.25
CA LEU A 190 2.00 1.72 6.64
C LEU A 190 3.51 1.89 6.84
N HIS A 191 3.91 3.05 7.33
CA HIS A 191 5.31 3.42 7.43
C HIS A 191 5.74 3.55 8.89
N TYR A 192 6.94 3.06 9.16
CA TYR A 192 7.52 3.02 10.50
C TYR A 192 9.01 3.35 10.44
N ASN A 193 9.50 3.87 11.55
CA ASN A 193 10.94 3.99 11.79
C ASN A 193 11.35 3.17 13.01
N ASN A 194 12.62 2.83 13.10
CA ASN A 194 13.19 2.23 14.31
C ASN A 194 13.16 3.24 15.44
N LYS A 195 12.55 2.90 16.57
CA LYS A 195 12.49 3.75 17.75
C LYS A 195 13.88 4.10 18.31
N ASN A 196 14.82 3.20 18.16
CA ASN A 196 16.20 3.35 18.59
C ASN A 196 17.14 3.71 17.42
N GLY A 197 16.56 4.06 16.28
CA GLY A 197 17.27 4.48 15.07
C GLY A 197 18.00 5.81 15.25
N LYS A 198 18.98 6.04 14.36
CA LYS A 198 19.91 7.18 14.40
C LYS A 198 19.24 8.52 14.16
#